data_9732954f955ab6aa1bfd20d24914b47d
#
_entry.id   9732954f955ab6aa1bfd20d24914b47d
#
_cell.length_a   1.000
_cell.length_b   1.000
_cell.length_c   1.000
_cell.angle_alpha   90.00
_cell.angle_beta   90.00
_cell.angle_gamma   90.00
#
_symmetry.space_group_name_H-M   'P 1'
#
loop_
_entity.id
_entity.type
_entity.pdbx_description
1 polymer ?
#
loop_
_entity_poly.entity_id
_entity_poly.type
_entity_poly.pdbx_seq_one_letter_code
_entity_poly.pdbx_strand_id
1 'polypeptide(L)'
;MESWMSTRLDMLPGQNLYAAMAIAVFVGLLYCFFGYKLLKLLLGVSGFLVAGSVAATGAAWASTGNVVVIGIAAFLGGLCGAMAVLFIFRLAIFLVGAAAAGVVAYEVLSGRPETWIPWAMIGLAFAGGILTVMLERAVMAIATAALGGWIVSRAGSLLIVAAFFPERVADKAFAQNVVWATLGAWALLTLVGAAFQIFMRRRNTA
;
A
#
# COMPACT_ATOMS: atom_id res chain seq x y z
N MET A 1 22.97 17.61 -0.81
CA MET A 1 22.18 16.35 -0.94
C MET A 1 22.43 15.64 -2.28
N GLU A 2 22.89 16.35 -3.31
CA GLU A 2 23.21 15.77 -4.65
C GLU A 2 24.48 14.91 -4.70
N SER A 3 25.48 15.21 -3.89
CA SER A 3 26.75 14.47 -3.89
C SER A 3 26.66 13.03 -3.38
N TRP A 4 25.67 12.71 -2.56
CA TRP A 4 25.43 11.37 -2.04
C TRP A 4 24.83 10.41 -3.08
N MET A 5 24.04 10.95 -4.00
CA MET A 5 23.37 10.15 -5.02
C MET A 5 24.30 9.81 -6.18
N SER A 6 25.17 10.77 -6.58
CA SER A 6 26.15 10.55 -7.63
C SER A 6 27.19 9.49 -7.26
N THR A 7 27.73 9.53 -6.04
CA THR A 7 28.77 8.58 -5.59
C THR A 7 28.28 7.12 -5.50
N ARG A 8 26.97 6.91 -5.30
CA ARG A 8 26.38 5.56 -5.24
C ARG A 8 26.06 4.99 -6.63
N LEU A 9 25.76 5.84 -7.59
CA LEU A 9 25.47 5.41 -8.96
C LEU A 9 26.72 4.99 -9.73
N ASP A 10 27.88 5.60 -9.42
CA ASP A 10 29.17 5.26 -10.03
C ASP A 10 29.74 3.91 -9.55
N MET A 11 29.23 3.37 -8.44
CA MET A 11 29.67 2.05 -7.91
C MET A 11 28.89 0.86 -8.49
N LEU A 12 27.82 1.07 -9.25
CA LEU A 12 27.07 -0.01 -9.88
C LEU A 12 27.59 -0.19 -11.31
N PRO A 13 28.16 -1.36 -11.67
CA PRO A 13 28.44 -1.67 -13.07
C PRO A 13 27.16 -1.48 -13.87
N GLY A 14 27.24 -0.84 -15.05
CA GLY A 14 26.07 -0.43 -15.84
C GLY A 14 25.03 -1.53 -16.08
N GLN A 15 25.47 -2.78 -16.17
CA GLN A 15 24.59 -3.95 -16.30
C GLN A 15 23.67 -4.16 -15.09
N ASN A 16 24.14 -3.88 -13.87
CA ASN A 16 23.33 -4.02 -12.65
C ASN A 16 22.25 -2.93 -12.53
N LEU A 17 22.51 -1.76 -13.10
CA LEU A 17 21.54 -0.66 -13.10
C LEU A 17 20.32 -0.97 -14.00
N TYR A 18 20.56 -1.50 -15.20
CA TYR A 18 19.49 -1.93 -16.11
C TYR A 18 18.66 -3.07 -15.50
N ALA A 19 19.33 -4.05 -14.86
CA ALA A 19 18.65 -5.14 -14.16
C ALA A 19 17.79 -4.61 -13.00
N ALA A 20 18.30 -3.68 -12.20
CA ALA A 20 17.57 -3.07 -11.10
C ALA A 20 16.33 -2.29 -11.59
N MET A 21 16.46 -1.52 -12.68
CA MET A 21 15.34 -0.81 -13.30
C MET A 21 14.29 -1.77 -13.86
N ALA A 22 14.70 -2.86 -14.52
CA ALA A 22 13.79 -3.89 -15.02
C ALA A 22 13.01 -4.57 -13.88
N ILE A 23 13.70 -4.90 -12.78
CA ILE A 23 13.06 -5.45 -11.57
C ILE A 23 12.08 -4.43 -10.99
N ALA A 24 12.44 -3.14 -10.92
CA ALA A 24 11.55 -2.10 -10.43
C ALA A 24 10.29 -1.96 -11.28
N VAL A 25 10.40 -2.02 -12.61
CA VAL A 25 9.26 -2.04 -13.53
C VAL A 25 8.38 -3.26 -13.27
N PHE A 26 8.96 -4.45 -13.13
CA PHE A 26 8.21 -5.68 -12.86
C PHE A 26 7.46 -5.62 -11.52
N VAL A 27 8.15 -5.21 -10.46
CA VAL A 27 7.54 -5.03 -9.13
C VAL A 27 6.46 -3.95 -9.17
N GLY A 28 6.70 -2.82 -9.84
CA GLY A 28 5.72 -1.76 -10.01
C GLY A 28 4.46 -2.22 -10.74
N LEU A 29 4.59 -3.05 -11.79
CA LEU A 29 3.46 -3.66 -12.48
C LEU A 29 2.68 -4.62 -11.55
N LEU A 30 3.36 -5.44 -10.76
CA LEU A 30 2.70 -6.28 -9.76
C LEU A 30 1.90 -5.45 -8.75
N TYR A 31 2.48 -4.36 -8.24
CA TYR A 31 1.77 -3.43 -7.36
C TYR A 31 0.60 -2.73 -8.05
N CYS A 32 0.76 -2.34 -9.30
CA CYS A 32 -0.28 -1.67 -10.08
C CYS A 32 -1.52 -2.56 -10.29
N PHE A 33 -1.34 -3.87 -10.56
CA PHE A 33 -2.44 -4.79 -10.87
C PHE A 33 -2.93 -5.61 -9.68
N PHE A 34 -2.05 -5.96 -8.73
CA PHE A 34 -2.37 -6.84 -7.60
C PHE A 34 -2.20 -6.17 -6.23
N GLY A 35 -1.93 -4.87 -6.18
CA GLY A 35 -1.52 -4.15 -4.98
C GLY A 35 -2.42 -4.37 -3.76
N TYR A 36 -3.73 -4.34 -3.91
CA TYR A 36 -4.67 -4.60 -2.81
C TYR A 36 -4.52 -6.01 -2.21
N LYS A 37 -4.36 -7.03 -3.06
CA LYS A 37 -4.17 -8.42 -2.60
C LYS A 37 -2.80 -8.60 -1.96
N LEU A 38 -1.76 -8.01 -2.57
CA LEU A 38 -0.40 -8.03 -2.06
C LEU A 38 -0.30 -7.35 -0.69
N LEU A 39 -0.93 -6.20 -0.52
CA LEU A 39 -0.94 -5.48 0.76
C LEU A 39 -1.57 -6.34 1.88
N LYS A 40 -2.71 -6.98 1.62
CA LYS A 40 -3.35 -7.88 2.60
C LYS A 40 -2.51 -9.12 2.89
N LEU A 41 -1.87 -9.68 1.88
CA LEU A 41 -0.98 -10.82 2.05
C LEU A 41 0.23 -10.44 2.90
N LEU A 42 0.86 -9.29 2.61
CA LEU A 42 1.99 -8.80 3.40
C LEU A 42 1.61 -8.53 4.85
N LEU A 43 0.46 -7.89 5.10
CA LEU A 43 -0.06 -7.68 6.46
C LEU A 43 -0.33 -9.01 7.18
N GLY A 44 -0.93 -9.98 6.49
CA GLY A 44 -1.19 -11.30 7.05
C GLY A 44 0.10 -12.06 7.37
N VAL A 45 1.06 -12.07 6.44
CA VAL A 45 2.36 -12.72 6.63
C VAL A 45 3.16 -12.05 7.75
N SER A 46 3.20 -10.72 7.81
CA SER A 46 3.90 -10.01 8.88
C SER A 46 3.28 -10.31 10.26
N GLY A 47 1.94 -10.31 10.35
CA GLY A 47 1.23 -10.69 11.57
C GLY A 47 1.50 -12.13 11.98
N PHE A 48 1.52 -13.05 11.00
CA PHE A 48 1.86 -14.46 11.22
C PHE A 48 3.28 -14.64 11.75
N LEU A 49 4.26 -13.99 11.13
CA LEU A 49 5.66 -14.10 11.54
C LEU A 49 5.90 -13.52 12.94
N VAL A 50 5.38 -12.32 13.22
CA VAL A 50 5.57 -11.65 14.51
C VAL A 50 4.88 -12.44 15.63
N ALA A 51 3.61 -12.76 15.52
CA ALA A 51 2.90 -13.48 16.56
C ALA A 51 3.34 -14.94 16.68
N GLY A 52 3.70 -15.58 15.55
CA GLY A 52 4.25 -16.93 15.53
C GLY A 52 5.60 -17.01 16.25
N SER A 53 6.50 -16.03 16.05
CA SER A 53 7.78 -16.00 16.75
C SER A 53 7.61 -15.76 18.27
N VAL A 54 6.69 -14.87 18.65
CA VAL A 54 6.37 -14.64 20.08
C VAL A 54 5.78 -15.92 20.72
N ALA A 55 4.86 -16.59 20.05
CA ALA A 55 4.28 -17.84 20.54
C ALA A 55 5.32 -18.98 20.62
N ALA A 56 6.22 -19.06 19.63
CA ALA A 56 7.31 -20.03 19.63
C ALA A 56 8.27 -19.83 20.81
N THR A 57 8.66 -18.58 21.08
CA THR A 57 9.55 -18.27 22.22
C THR A 57 8.87 -18.57 23.56
N GLY A 58 7.60 -18.21 23.72
CA GLY A 58 6.82 -18.55 24.92
C GLY A 58 6.70 -20.06 25.14
N ALA A 59 6.43 -20.83 24.08
CA ALA A 59 6.34 -22.29 24.13
C ALA A 59 7.70 -22.95 24.43
N ALA A 60 8.80 -22.40 23.91
CA ALA A 60 10.14 -22.90 24.21
C ALA A 60 10.48 -22.81 25.70
N TRP A 61 10.07 -21.73 26.35
CA TRP A 61 10.26 -21.55 27.80
C TRP A 61 9.37 -22.48 28.63
N ALA A 62 8.11 -22.70 28.15
CA ALA A 62 7.15 -23.54 28.89
C ALA A 62 7.38 -25.06 28.72
N SER A 63 7.90 -25.51 27.56
CA SER A 63 7.95 -26.91 27.17
C SER A 63 9.36 -27.55 27.30
N THR A 64 10.31 -26.90 27.98
CA THR A 64 11.70 -27.37 28.09
C THR A 64 12.35 -27.74 26.75
N GLY A 65 11.96 -27.06 25.67
CA GLY A 65 12.54 -27.18 24.33
C GLY A 65 11.93 -28.27 23.43
N ASN A 66 10.73 -28.77 23.73
CA ASN A 66 10.05 -29.72 22.84
C ASN A 66 9.69 -29.10 21.51
N VAL A 67 10.38 -29.48 20.43
CA VAL A 67 10.26 -28.90 19.08
C VAL A 67 8.84 -29.02 18.53
N VAL A 68 8.09 -30.07 18.83
CA VAL A 68 6.72 -30.28 18.35
C VAL A 68 5.77 -29.24 18.99
N VAL A 69 5.91 -29.04 20.31
CA VAL A 69 5.09 -28.05 21.04
C VAL A 69 5.39 -26.64 20.53
N ILE A 70 6.67 -26.33 20.33
CA ILE A 70 7.10 -25.02 19.76
C ILE A 70 6.53 -24.80 18.36
N GLY A 71 6.59 -25.82 17.49
CA GLY A 71 6.06 -25.74 16.13
C GLY A 71 4.55 -25.51 16.08
N ILE A 72 3.78 -26.24 16.91
CA ILE A 72 2.32 -26.07 17.01
C ILE A 72 1.98 -24.67 17.55
N ALA A 73 2.67 -24.23 18.61
CA ALA A 73 2.46 -22.91 19.18
C ALA A 73 2.78 -21.79 18.18
N ALA A 74 3.89 -21.91 17.43
CA ALA A 74 4.26 -20.97 16.38
C ALA A 74 3.19 -20.88 15.29
N PHE A 75 2.68 -22.02 14.84
CA PHE A 75 1.66 -22.05 13.77
C PHE A 75 0.32 -21.45 14.24
N LEU A 76 -0.18 -21.90 15.39
CA LEU A 76 -1.44 -21.38 15.95
C LEU A 76 -1.34 -19.90 16.33
N GLY A 77 -0.25 -19.51 16.99
CA GLY A 77 0.03 -18.10 17.32
C GLY A 77 0.16 -17.23 16.07
N GLY A 78 0.84 -17.73 15.04
CA GLY A 78 0.95 -17.06 13.75
C GLY A 78 -0.40 -16.87 13.06
N LEU A 79 -1.26 -17.89 13.06
CA LEU A 79 -2.60 -17.80 12.47
C LEU A 79 -3.48 -16.78 13.22
N CYS A 80 -3.47 -16.83 14.55
CA CYS A 80 -4.17 -15.82 15.37
C CYS A 80 -3.62 -14.41 15.11
N GLY A 81 -2.29 -14.26 15.02
CA GLY A 81 -1.66 -12.97 14.72
C GLY A 81 -2.01 -12.42 13.35
N ALA A 82 -2.04 -13.26 12.32
CA ALA A 82 -2.47 -12.85 10.99
C ALA A 82 -3.91 -12.33 10.99
N MET A 83 -4.84 -13.03 11.66
CA MET A 83 -6.23 -12.59 11.79
C MET A 83 -6.34 -11.30 12.61
N ALA A 84 -5.60 -11.19 13.72
CA ALA A 84 -5.60 -10.02 14.58
C ALA A 84 -5.12 -8.77 13.83
N VAL A 85 -4.01 -8.86 13.08
CA VAL A 85 -3.50 -7.73 12.28
C VAL A 85 -4.50 -7.27 11.24
N LEU A 86 -5.15 -8.20 10.51
CA LEU A 86 -6.17 -7.84 9.53
C LEU A 86 -7.42 -7.22 10.17
N PHE A 87 -7.79 -7.66 11.36
CA PHE A 87 -8.90 -7.08 12.12
C PHE A 87 -8.56 -5.67 12.63
N ILE A 88 -7.38 -5.50 13.25
CA ILE A 88 -6.89 -4.21 13.74
C ILE A 88 -6.79 -3.20 12.58
N PHE A 89 -6.31 -3.64 11.41
CA PHE A 89 -6.24 -2.79 10.22
C PHE A 89 -7.62 -2.26 9.81
N ARG A 90 -8.66 -3.11 9.78
CA ARG A 90 -10.03 -2.67 9.48
C ARG A 90 -10.59 -1.75 10.55
N LEU A 91 -10.30 -2.06 11.81
CA LEU A 91 -10.74 -1.21 12.93
C LEU A 91 -10.10 0.18 12.86
N ALA A 92 -8.80 0.25 12.52
CA ALA A 92 -8.09 1.52 12.34
C ALA A 92 -8.74 2.37 11.23
N ILE A 93 -9.07 1.77 10.09
CA ILE A 93 -9.75 2.47 8.98
C ILE A 93 -11.12 2.98 9.41
N PHE A 94 -11.89 2.15 10.14
CA PHE A 94 -13.18 2.56 10.70
C PHE A 94 -13.03 3.75 11.65
N LEU A 95 -12.06 3.70 12.57
CA LEU A 95 -11.83 4.77 13.54
C LEU A 95 -11.42 6.09 12.86
N VAL A 96 -10.54 6.02 11.86
CA VAL A 96 -10.15 7.22 11.09
C VAL A 96 -11.35 7.83 10.38
N GLY A 97 -12.18 7.01 9.75
CA GLY A 97 -13.39 7.48 9.07
C GLY A 97 -14.43 8.04 10.05
N ALA A 98 -14.61 7.39 11.20
CA ALA A 98 -15.51 7.85 12.25
C ALA A 98 -15.02 9.18 12.84
N ALA A 99 -13.72 9.31 13.10
CA ALA A 99 -13.14 10.56 13.61
C ALA A 99 -13.29 11.71 12.61
N ALA A 100 -12.99 11.47 11.33
CA ALA A 100 -13.15 12.49 10.28
C ALA A 100 -14.62 12.95 10.14
N ALA A 101 -15.57 12.01 10.10
CA ALA A 101 -16.99 12.34 10.05
C ALA A 101 -17.48 13.03 11.35
N GLY A 102 -16.93 12.63 12.50
CA GLY A 102 -17.23 13.26 13.78
C GLY A 102 -16.78 14.72 13.85
N VAL A 103 -15.59 15.04 13.34
CA VAL A 103 -15.09 16.42 13.24
C VAL A 103 -15.99 17.25 12.33
N VAL A 104 -16.35 16.74 11.15
CA VAL A 104 -17.25 17.44 10.23
C VAL A 104 -18.63 17.64 10.89
N ALA A 105 -19.17 16.62 11.55
CA ALA A 105 -20.44 16.72 12.27
C ALA A 105 -20.38 17.76 13.38
N TYR A 106 -19.26 17.83 14.11
CA TYR A 106 -19.03 18.83 15.14
C TYR A 106 -19.07 20.25 14.56
N GLU A 107 -18.31 20.53 13.48
CA GLU A 107 -18.28 21.85 12.84
C GLU A 107 -19.66 22.29 12.30
N VAL A 108 -20.45 21.36 11.77
CA VAL A 108 -21.77 21.65 11.20
C VAL A 108 -22.86 21.83 12.27
N LEU A 109 -22.78 21.06 13.36
CA LEU A 109 -23.82 21.03 14.40
C LEU A 109 -23.45 21.82 15.66
N SER A 110 -22.19 22.19 15.85
CA SER A 110 -21.75 23.00 17.00
C SER A 110 -22.42 24.39 16.91
N GLY A 111 -23.03 24.81 18.00
CA GLY A 111 -23.75 26.09 18.10
C GLY A 111 -25.28 25.97 18.11
N ARG A 112 -25.82 24.77 18.00
CA ARG A 112 -27.27 24.54 18.20
C ARG A 112 -27.53 23.96 19.57
N PRO A 113 -28.42 24.54 20.38
CA PRO A 113 -28.63 24.13 21.79
C PRO A 113 -29.61 22.96 21.96
N GLU A 114 -29.70 22.07 21.00
CA GLU A 114 -30.68 20.98 20.99
C GLU A 114 -30.12 19.69 21.66
N THR A 115 -30.93 19.01 22.48
CA THR A 115 -30.52 17.82 23.26
C THR A 115 -30.24 16.56 22.42
N TRP A 116 -30.70 16.52 21.16
CA TRP A 116 -30.47 15.39 20.25
C TRP A 116 -29.16 15.46 19.50
N ILE A 117 -28.48 16.62 19.47
CA ILE A 117 -27.25 16.87 18.70
C ILE A 117 -26.13 15.88 19.06
N PRO A 118 -25.80 15.57 20.30
CA PRO A 118 -24.77 14.60 20.64
C PRO A 118 -25.03 13.20 20.01
N TRP A 119 -26.28 12.78 20.00
CA TRP A 119 -26.68 11.50 19.40
C TRP A 119 -26.55 11.49 17.88
N ALA A 120 -26.90 12.62 17.25
CA ALA A 120 -26.70 12.80 15.81
C ALA A 120 -25.20 12.77 15.43
N MET A 121 -24.35 13.41 16.23
CA MET A 121 -22.89 13.39 16.01
C MET A 121 -22.31 11.97 16.09
N ILE A 122 -22.73 11.20 17.11
CA ILE A 122 -22.31 9.79 17.26
C ILE A 122 -22.81 8.98 16.06
N GLY A 123 -24.06 9.17 15.65
CA GLY A 123 -24.64 8.48 14.50
C GLY A 123 -23.90 8.81 13.19
N LEU A 124 -23.56 10.08 12.93
CA LEU A 124 -22.80 10.53 11.77
C LEU A 124 -21.36 9.99 11.80
N ALA A 125 -20.71 10.01 12.96
CA ALA A 125 -19.37 9.45 13.12
C ALA A 125 -19.39 7.94 12.82
N PHE A 126 -20.34 7.19 13.34
CA PHE A 126 -20.49 5.77 13.09
C PHE A 126 -20.79 5.47 11.61
N ALA A 127 -21.69 6.22 10.98
CA ALA A 127 -22.00 6.12 9.57
C ALA A 127 -20.77 6.43 8.69
N GLY A 128 -19.97 7.44 9.04
CA GLY A 128 -18.70 7.76 8.39
C GLY A 128 -17.68 6.64 8.51
N GLY A 129 -17.58 6.01 9.67
CA GLY A 129 -16.73 4.83 9.87
C GLY A 129 -17.13 3.66 8.97
N ILE A 130 -18.43 3.34 8.90
CA ILE A 130 -18.96 2.28 7.99
C ILE A 130 -18.67 2.64 6.54
N LEU A 131 -18.94 3.87 6.13
CA LEU A 131 -18.71 4.33 4.75
C LEU A 131 -17.22 4.20 4.37
N THR A 132 -16.32 4.57 5.28
CA THR A 132 -14.88 4.45 5.05
C THR A 132 -14.44 2.99 4.88
N VAL A 133 -14.97 2.06 5.68
CA VAL A 133 -14.70 0.63 5.52
C VAL A 133 -15.26 0.10 4.19
N MET A 134 -16.40 0.59 3.72
CA MET A 134 -16.96 0.23 2.41
C MET A 134 -16.09 0.74 1.26
N LEU A 135 -15.54 1.95 1.40
CA LEU A 135 -14.65 2.60 0.44
C LEU A 135 -13.19 2.13 0.54
N GLU A 136 -12.80 1.44 1.63
CA GLU A 136 -11.43 0.94 1.88
C GLU A 136 -10.80 0.33 0.63
N ARG A 137 -11.56 -0.52 -0.05
CA ARG A 137 -11.05 -1.27 -1.21
C ARG A 137 -10.77 -0.37 -2.42
N ALA A 138 -11.66 0.59 -2.67
CA ALA A 138 -11.50 1.50 -3.79
C ALA A 138 -10.31 2.43 -3.56
N VAL A 139 -10.20 2.98 -2.36
CA VAL A 139 -9.09 3.86 -1.96
C VAL A 139 -7.76 3.10 -2.01
N MET A 140 -7.70 1.89 -1.45
CA MET A 140 -6.49 1.06 -1.48
C MET A 140 -6.12 0.64 -2.91
N ALA A 141 -7.09 0.29 -3.75
CA ALA A 141 -6.84 -0.05 -5.15
C ALA A 141 -6.26 1.15 -5.92
N ILE A 142 -6.81 2.35 -5.73
CA ILE A 142 -6.31 3.57 -6.35
C ILE A 142 -4.91 3.90 -5.82
N ALA A 143 -4.70 3.85 -4.50
CA ALA A 143 -3.42 4.15 -3.88
C ALA A 143 -2.31 3.20 -4.34
N THR A 144 -2.58 1.89 -4.37
CA THR A 144 -1.59 0.89 -4.82
C THR A 144 -1.35 0.96 -6.32
N ALA A 145 -2.37 1.26 -7.14
CA ALA A 145 -2.20 1.49 -8.57
C ALA A 145 -1.38 2.76 -8.84
N ALA A 146 -1.60 3.83 -8.06
CA ALA A 146 -0.84 5.07 -8.18
C ALA A 146 0.64 4.88 -7.82
N LEU A 147 0.94 4.17 -6.73
CA LEU A 147 2.31 3.86 -6.32
C LEU A 147 3.00 2.94 -7.33
N GLY A 148 2.34 1.86 -7.76
CA GLY A 148 2.86 0.94 -8.77
C GLY A 148 3.09 1.65 -10.11
N GLY A 149 2.12 2.44 -10.56
CA GLY A 149 2.21 3.25 -11.78
C GLY A 149 3.35 4.27 -11.72
N TRP A 150 3.59 4.89 -10.54
CA TRP A 150 4.72 5.80 -10.35
C TRP A 150 6.07 5.10 -10.50
N ILE A 151 6.24 3.94 -9.86
CA ILE A 151 7.47 3.15 -9.96
C ILE A 151 7.72 2.74 -11.41
N VAL A 152 6.69 2.23 -12.11
CA VAL A 152 6.80 1.81 -13.51
C VAL A 152 7.16 2.98 -14.42
N SER A 153 6.45 4.11 -14.30
CA SER A 153 6.67 5.26 -15.18
C SER A 153 8.04 5.89 -14.97
N ARG A 154 8.52 5.97 -13.71
CA ARG A 154 9.87 6.51 -13.40
C ARG A 154 10.98 5.56 -13.86
N ALA A 155 10.91 4.28 -13.50
CA ALA A 155 11.91 3.32 -13.91
C ALA A 155 11.89 3.10 -15.43
N GLY A 156 10.71 3.06 -16.05
CA GLY A 156 10.54 2.92 -17.50
C GLY A 156 11.08 4.13 -18.28
N SER A 157 10.78 5.35 -17.84
CA SER A 157 11.31 6.55 -18.49
C SER A 157 12.84 6.62 -18.41
N LEU A 158 13.43 6.26 -17.27
CA LEU A 158 14.88 6.21 -17.12
C LEU A 158 15.51 5.14 -18.01
N LEU A 159 14.90 3.94 -18.12
CA LEU A 159 15.34 2.88 -19.03
C LEU A 159 15.31 3.33 -20.48
N ILE A 160 14.21 3.93 -20.94
CA ILE A 160 14.05 4.39 -22.34
C ILE A 160 15.05 5.50 -22.64
N VAL A 161 15.22 6.48 -21.76
CA VAL A 161 16.15 7.58 -21.96
C VAL A 161 17.59 7.08 -21.99
N ALA A 162 17.98 6.21 -21.05
CA ALA A 162 19.33 5.66 -20.99
C ALA A 162 19.66 4.76 -22.19
N ALA A 163 18.69 4.00 -22.71
CA ALA A 163 18.91 3.07 -23.81
C ALA A 163 18.88 3.74 -25.19
N PHE A 164 18.00 4.74 -25.40
CA PHE A 164 17.74 5.27 -26.73
C PHE A 164 18.18 6.75 -26.93
N PHE A 165 18.33 7.51 -25.84
CA PHE A 165 18.60 8.95 -25.91
C PHE A 165 19.67 9.43 -24.93
N PRO A 166 20.82 8.74 -24.79
CA PRO A 166 21.84 9.10 -23.79
C PRO A 166 22.42 10.51 -24.01
N GLU A 167 22.50 10.97 -25.26
CA GLU A 167 23.09 12.27 -25.62
C GLU A 167 22.12 13.44 -25.38
N ARG A 168 20.81 13.20 -25.29
CA ARG A 168 19.79 14.26 -25.12
C ARG A 168 19.46 14.61 -23.67
N VAL A 169 20.07 13.94 -22.71
CA VAL A 169 19.80 14.16 -21.28
C VAL A 169 20.12 15.60 -20.84
N ALA A 170 21.07 16.26 -21.49
CA ALA A 170 21.46 17.63 -21.21
C ALA A 170 20.51 18.70 -21.79
N ASP A 171 19.62 18.31 -22.70
CA ASP A 171 18.64 19.23 -23.32
C ASP A 171 17.45 19.46 -22.39
N LYS A 172 17.28 20.69 -21.92
CA LYS A 172 16.20 21.10 -21.01
C LYS A 172 14.80 20.87 -21.60
N ALA A 173 14.63 21.12 -22.91
CA ALA A 173 13.34 20.95 -23.60
C ALA A 173 12.99 19.46 -23.67
N PHE A 174 13.95 18.60 -23.98
CA PHE A 174 13.78 17.15 -23.97
C PHE A 174 13.45 16.63 -22.56
N ALA A 175 14.19 17.06 -21.54
CA ALA A 175 13.95 16.67 -20.16
C ALA A 175 12.53 17.04 -19.70
N GLN A 176 12.04 18.23 -20.07
CA GLN A 176 10.66 18.67 -19.75
C GLN A 176 9.61 17.78 -20.45
N ASN A 177 9.80 17.43 -21.70
CA ASN A 177 8.91 16.52 -22.41
C ASN A 177 8.88 15.12 -21.80
N VAL A 178 10.03 14.62 -21.35
CA VAL A 178 10.12 13.32 -20.61
C VAL A 178 9.33 13.38 -19.32
N VAL A 179 9.37 14.49 -18.58
CA VAL A 179 8.57 14.67 -17.35
C VAL A 179 7.08 14.59 -17.67
N TRP A 180 6.60 15.32 -18.69
CA TRP A 180 5.18 15.28 -19.07
C TRP A 180 4.75 13.89 -19.56
N ALA A 181 5.57 13.23 -20.34
CA ALA A 181 5.31 11.87 -20.80
C ALA A 181 5.26 10.88 -19.61
N THR A 182 6.16 11.03 -18.64
CA THR A 182 6.18 10.20 -17.43
C THR A 182 4.93 10.41 -16.58
N LEU A 183 4.47 11.66 -16.42
CA LEU A 183 3.23 11.98 -15.70
C LEU A 183 2.00 11.44 -16.44
N GLY A 184 1.95 11.56 -17.75
CA GLY A 184 0.88 11.00 -18.58
C GLY A 184 0.82 9.46 -18.48
N ALA A 185 1.97 8.80 -18.58
CA ALA A 185 2.08 7.35 -18.42
C ALA A 185 1.67 6.91 -17.01
N TRP A 186 2.07 7.66 -15.98
CA TRP A 186 1.66 7.41 -14.60
C TRP A 186 0.14 7.52 -14.41
N ALA A 187 -0.48 8.57 -14.92
CA ALA A 187 -1.92 8.75 -14.81
C ALA A 187 -2.69 7.63 -15.53
N LEU A 188 -2.26 7.27 -16.75
CA LEU A 188 -2.83 6.15 -17.51
C LEU A 188 -2.69 4.81 -16.77
N LEU A 189 -1.49 4.48 -16.28
CA LEU A 189 -1.24 3.25 -15.53
C LEU A 189 -2.07 3.20 -14.24
N THR A 190 -2.21 4.33 -13.54
CA THR A 190 -3.04 4.43 -12.34
C THR A 190 -4.51 4.16 -12.65
N LEU A 191 -5.05 4.76 -13.69
CA LEU A 191 -6.44 4.56 -14.10
C LEU A 191 -6.70 3.12 -14.55
N VAL A 192 -5.84 2.58 -15.40
CA VAL A 192 -5.97 1.21 -15.90
C VAL A 192 -5.81 0.20 -14.76
N GLY A 193 -4.79 0.39 -13.89
CA GLY A 193 -4.54 -0.48 -12.75
C GLY A 193 -5.70 -0.46 -11.75
N ALA A 194 -6.20 0.71 -11.40
CA ALA A 194 -7.35 0.85 -10.50
C ALA A 194 -8.61 0.24 -11.10
N ALA A 195 -8.90 0.52 -12.37
CA ALA A 195 -10.04 -0.06 -13.08
C ALA A 195 -9.95 -1.59 -13.12
N PHE A 196 -8.78 -2.14 -13.44
CA PHE A 196 -8.55 -3.58 -13.48
C PHE A 196 -8.77 -4.23 -12.11
N GLN A 197 -8.23 -3.63 -11.03
CA GLN A 197 -8.41 -4.14 -9.66
C GLN A 197 -9.88 -4.13 -9.23
N ILE A 198 -10.65 -3.11 -9.63
CA ILE A 198 -12.07 -2.99 -9.31
C ILE A 198 -12.92 -3.94 -10.16
N PHE A 199 -12.61 -4.09 -11.46
CA PHE A 199 -13.40 -4.87 -12.41
C PHE A 199 -13.21 -6.39 -12.28
N MET A 200 -11.99 -6.84 -11.97
CA MET A 200 -11.66 -8.27 -11.77
C MET A 200 -12.52 -8.92 -10.68
N ARG A 201 -13.10 -8.13 -9.79
CA ARG A 201 -13.98 -8.58 -8.71
C ARG A 201 -15.38 -8.94 -9.21
N ARG A 202 -15.93 -8.27 -10.23
CA ARG A 202 -17.31 -8.54 -10.70
C ARG A 202 -17.46 -9.93 -11.30
N ARG A 203 -16.37 -10.52 -11.81
CA ARG A 203 -16.38 -11.88 -12.38
C ARG A 203 -16.39 -13.01 -11.35
N ASN A 204 -15.95 -12.77 -10.12
CA ASN A 204 -15.88 -13.82 -9.09
C ASN A 204 -17.12 -13.87 -8.17
N THR A 205 -18.13 -13.03 -8.41
CA THR A 205 -19.38 -12.97 -7.64
C THR A 205 -20.61 -13.34 -8.49
N ALA A 206 -20.42 -13.74 -9.72
CA ALA A 206 -21.41 -14.36 -10.59
C ALA A 206 -21.08 -15.83 -10.76
#